data_b818cd6536401b8fcb2b033d2dc831cc
#
_entry.id   b818cd6536401b8fcb2b033d2dc831cc
#
_cell.length_a   1.000
_cell.length_b   1.000
_cell.length_c   1.000
_cell.angle_alpha   90.00
_cell.angle_beta   90.00
_cell.angle_gamma   90.00
#
_symmetry.space_group_name_H-M   'P 1'
#
loop_
_entity.id
_entity.type
_entity.pdbx_description
1 polymer ?
#
loop_
_entity_poly.entity_id
_entity_poly.type
_entity_poly.pdbx_seq_one_letter_code
_entity_poly.pdbx_strand_id
1 'polypeptide(L)'
;MQRWVLHIDMDAFFASVEQLTRPTLRGRPVVVGGVDGRGVVAGASYEARAFGVRSATPMHQAKALIGLSAVVVRPRMMVYKAASKRVFELVARHAGMIEQLSVDEAFMEPTELIGATENEVREWGEGLRRLIREETGLTSSIGAGSGKQYAKIASGQAKPDGVFVVPRAREHELLDPLPVRKLWGIGPVAETKLQRIGVATIGDFAKLSGVEVDMTLGSTVGRALWQLAKGHDDRPVEPRAIAKQISAEHTYSKDLTTVADIDAAIDRAASGAYRRLLTDGRGARTVTLKLKMADFRIESRSQSLLYATDDEATLRAMAHKLARYPDETGPVRLVGVGFSNLEAARQNVLFPELDQQVSTPEVDSDYETGVRAHNHDEVVEITEPSVAAQWFNTQDVWHPEYGHGWVQGAGHGIVSVRFETRTTERGITRTFPDDDSDLIAADPLNSLEWADWFEKQI
;
A
#
# COMPACT_ATOMS: atom_id res chain seq x y z
N MET A 1 -27.79 -3.54 -22.90
CA MET A 1 -26.42 -3.57 -23.45
C MET A 1 -25.51 -4.20 -22.39
N GLN A 2 -24.53 -4.98 -22.80
CA GLN A 2 -23.58 -5.60 -21.85
C GLN A 2 -22.64 -4.53 -21.29
N ARG A 3 -22.55 -4.48 -19.95
CA ARG A 3 -21.60 -3.63 -19.22
C ARG A 3 -20.28 -4.37 -19.05
N TRP A 4 -19.18 -3.67 -19.24
CA TRP A 4 -17.84 -4.18 -18.95
C TRP A 4 -17.11 -3.29 -17.95
N VAL A 5 -16.80 -3.85 -16.80
CA VAL A 5 -15.89 -3.25 -15.83
C VAL A 5 -14.53 -3.93 -15.98
N LEU A 6 -13.47 -3.15 -16.05
CA LEU A 6 -12.11 -3.64 -16.12
C LEU A 6 -11.36 -3.31 -14.83
N HIS A 7 -10.43 -4.17 -14.46
CA HIS A 7 -9.50 -3.96 -13.36
C HIS A 7 -8.07 -4.12 -13.88
N ILE A 8 -7.27 -3.09 -13.72
CA ILE A 8 -5.83 -3.14 -14.02
C ILE A 8 -5.05 -3.30 -12.71
N ASP A 9 -3.99 -4.10 -12.76
CA ASP A 9 -3.08 -4.33 -11.64
C ASP A 9 -1.65 -4.44 -12.20
N MET A 10 -0.74 -3.59 -11.72
CA MET A 10 0.65 -3.58 -12.18
C MET A 10 1.38 -4.81 -11.65
N ASP A 11 2.15 -5.47 -12.51
CA ASP A 11 2.80 -6.73 -12.18
C ASP A 11 3.98 -6.54 -11.23
N ALA A 12 3.88 -7.14 -10.02
CA ALA A 12 4.91 -7.08 -8.99
C ALA A 12 5.46 -5.65 -8.77
N PHE A 13 4.58 -4.65 -8.72
CA PHE A 13 4.85 -3.23 -8.96
C PHE A 13 6.14 -2.71 -8.32
N PHE A 14 6.30 -2.78 -6.99
CA PHE A 14 7.49 -2.26 -6.32
C PHE A 14 8.77 -2.91 -6.83
N ALA A 15 8.77 -4.23 -6.95
CA ALA A 15 9.95 -4.95 -7.45
C ALA A 15 10.22 -4.66 -8.93
N SER A 16 9.17 -4.49 -9.74
CA SER A 16 9.30 -4.12 -11.16
C SER A 16 9.88 -2.72 -11.34
N VAL A 17 9.49 -1.76 -10.50
CA VAL A 17 10.08 -0.41 -10.50
C VAL A 17 11.57 -0.45 -10.08
N GLU A 18 11.93 -1.29 -9.10
CA GLU A 18 13.34 -1.50 -8.75
C GLU A 18 14.13 -2.13 -9.88
N GLN A 19 13.58 -3.14 -10.57
CA GLN A 19 14.21 -3.77 -11.73
C GLN A 19 14.26 -2.84 -12.95
N LEU A 20 13.31 -1.90 -13.08
CA LEU A 20 13.29 -0.88 -14.12
C LEU A 20 14.43 0.11 -13.96
N THR A 21 14.58 0.67 -12.74
CA THR A 21 15.57 1.71 -12.44
C THR A 21 16.96 1.17 -12.12
N ARG A 22 17.09 -0.13 -11.90
CA ARG A 22 18.32 -0.86 -11.58
C ARG A 22 18.43 -2.10 -12.45
N PRO A 23 18.84 -1.96 -13.73
CA PRO A 23 18.87 -3.04 -14.72
C PRO A 23 19.61 -4.31 -14.28
N THR A 24 20.60 -4.19 -13.39
CA THR A 24 21.30 -5.34 -12.80
C THR A 24 20.39 -6.24 -11.98
N LEU A 25 19.23 -5.75 -11.52
CA LEU A 25 18.26 -6.52 -10.74
C LEU A 25 17.28 -7.32 -11.61
N ARG A 26 17.25 -7.10 -12.92
CA ARG A 26 16.38 -7.83 -13.85
C ARG A 26 16.68 -9.31 -13.84
N GLY A 27 15.65 -10.14 -13.70
CA GLY A 27 15.75 -11.60 -13.63
C GLY A 27 16.29 -12.12 -12.29
N ARG A 28 16.45 -11.26 -11.27
CA ARG A 28 16.89 -11.66 -9.93
C ARG A 28 15.72 -11.71 -8.94
N PRO A 29 15.78 -12.55 -7.91
CA PRO A 29 14.77 -12.59 -6.85
C PRO A 29 14.87 -11.35 -5.96
N VAL A 30 14.14 -10.28 -6.35
CA VAL A 30 14.09 -9.00 -5.65
C VAL A 30 12.95 -9.00 -4.63
N VAL A 31 13.26 -8.61 -3.41
CA VAL A 31 12.31 -8.43 -2.31
C VAL A 31 12.41 -6.99 -1.81
N VAL A 32 11.32 -6.26 -1.91
CA VAL A 32 11.19 -4.89 -1.41
C VAL A 32 10.53 -4.92 -0.04
N GLY A 33 11.13 -4.30 0.97
CA GLY A 33 10.52 -4.25 2.30
C GLY A 33 11.44 -3.75 3.40
N GLY A 34 10.96 -3.79 4.64
CA GLY A 34 11.74 -3.39 5.81
C GLY A 34 12.92 -4.35 6.04
N VAL A 35 14.11 -3.80 6.25
CA VAL A 35 15.33 -4.57 6.49
C VAL A 35 15.57 -4.86 7.97
N ASP A 36 14.87 -4.17 8.86
CA ASP A 36 14.99 -4.31 10.32
C ASP A 36 14.29 -5.59 10.81
N GLY A 37 14.63 -6.04 12.03
CA GLY A 37 14.28 -7.35 12.57
C GLY A 37 12.82 -7.78 12.49
N ARG A 38 11.88 -6.81 12.42
CA ARG A 38 10.42 -7.05 12.26
C ARG A 38 9.89 -6.66 10.88
N GLY A 39 10.79 -6.34 9.94
CA GLY A 39 10.41 -5.96 8.59
C GLY A 39 9.67 -7.08 7.87
N VAL A 40 8.70 -6.69 7.03
CA VAL A 40 7.95 -7.60 6.16
C VAL A 40 8.15 -7.23 4.71
N VAL A 41 7.87 -8.17 3.84
CA VAL A 41 7.87 -7.99 2.39
C VAL A 41 6.70 -7.09 2.01
N ALA A 42 6.98 -5.92 1.44
CA ALA A 42 5.99 -5.05 0.80
C ALA A 42 5.71 -5.50 -0.64
N GLY A 43 6.75 -5.88 -1.39
CA GLY A 43 6.65 -6.39 -2.75
C GLY A 43 7.72 -7.43 -3.06
N ALA A 44 7.40 -8.38 -3.94
CA ALA A 44 8.33 -9.43 -4.36
C ALA A 44 8.24 -9.62 -5.88
N SER A 45 9.39 -9.70 -6.56
CA SER A 45 9.45 -10.01 -7.97
C SER A 45 8.93 -11.42 -8.27
N TYR A 46 8.60 -11.72 -9.52
CA TYR A 46 8.14 -13.06 -9.88
C TYR A 46 9.21 -14.12 -9.62
N GLU A 47 10.47 -13.77 -9.80
CA GLU A 47 11.59 -14.65 -9.45
C GLU A 47 11.60 -14.95 -7.93
N ALA A 48 11.35 -13.97 -7.07
CA ALA A 48 11.25 -14.19 -5.63
C ALA A 48 9.99 -14.99 -5.26
N ARG A 49 8.86 -14.76 -5.96
CA ARG A 49 7.62 -15.52 -5.77
C ARG A 49 7.76 -17.01 -6.11
N ALA A 50 8.66 -17.36 -7.02
CA ALA A 50 8.97 -18.77 -7.35
C ALA A 50 9.52 -19.55 -6.14
N PHE A 51 10.18 -18.87 -5.19
CA PHE A 51 10.62 -19.43 -3.91
C PHE A 51 9.53 -19.43 -2.82
N GLY A 52 8.29 -19.08 -3.15
CA GLY A 52 7.17 -19.04 -2.19
C GLY A 52 7.03 -17.71 -1.43
N VAL A 53 7.87 -16.72 -1.70
CA VAL A 53 7.79 -15.40 -1.05
C VAL A 53 6.57 -14.62 -1.54
N ARG A 54 5.84 -13.99 -0.61
CA ARG A 54 4.64 -13.17 -0.88
C ARG A 54 4.70 -11.88 -0.04
N SER A 55 3.86 -10.90 -0.38
CA SER A 55 3.65 -9.74 0.48
C SER A 55 3.24 -10.16 1.89
N ALA A 56 3.63 -9.40 2.89
CA ALA A 56 3.51 -9.68 4.32
C ALA A 56 4.34 -10.87 4.86
N THR A 57 5.11 -11.59 4.03
CA THR A 57 6.09 -12.57 4.53
C THR A 57 7.13 -11.86 5.40
N PRO A 58 7.46 -12.35 6.62
CA PRO A 58 8.56 -11.80 7.41
C PRO A 58 9.87 -11.78 6.63
N MET A 59 10.63 -10.68 6.68
CA MET A 59 11.82 -10.50 5.85
C MET A 59 12.90 -11.59 6.10
N HIS A 60 13.07 -12.01 7.36
CA HIS A 60 14.00 -13.10 7.69
C HIS A 60 13.59 -14.43 7.04
N GLN A 61 12.27 -14.71 6.98
CA GLN A 61 11.74 -15.90 6.32
C GLN A 61 11.92 -15.82 4.80
N ALA A 62 11.65 -14.64 4.20
CA ALA A 62 11.87 -14.44 2.77
C ALA A 62 13.34 -14.66 2.38
N LYS A 63 14.28 -14.13 3.18
CA LYS A 63 15.72 -14.38 3.00
C LYS A 63 16.08 -15.87 3.11
N ALA A 64 15.51 -16.58 4.08
CA ALA A 64 15.75 -18.02 4.25
C ALA A 64 15.22 -18.85 3.07
N LEU A 65 14.03 -18.52 2.53
CA LEU A 65 13.44 -19.20 1.38
C LEU A 65 14.26 -19.03 0.10
N ILE A 66 14.79 -17.84 -0.16
CA ILE A 66 15.54 -17.55 -1.40
C ILE A 66 17.02 -17.91 -1.25
N GLY A 67 17.58 -17.83 -0.05
CA GLY A 67 19.00 -18.09 0.22
C GLY A 67 19.91 -16.94 -0.25
N LEU A 68 21.14 -17.27 -0.66
CA LEU A 68 22.18 -16.30 -1.00
C LEU A 68 21.88 -15.43 -2.23
N SER A 69 20.94 -15.83 -3.08
CA SER A 69 20.53 -15.07 -4.27
C SER A 69 19.55 -13.94 -3.97
N ALA A 70 19.04 -13.84 -2.73
CA ALA A 70 18.07 -12.84 -2.32
C ALA A 70 18.64 -11.41 -2.46
N VAL A 71 17.93 -10.58 -3.22
CA VAL A 71 18.21 -9.15 -3.27
C VAL A 71 17.15 -8.42 -2.47
N VAL A 72 17.54 -7.86 -1.33
CA VAL A 72 16.64 -7.09 -0.47
C VAL A 72 16.86 -5.61 -0.69
N VAL A 73 15.79 -4.89 -1.02
CA VAL A 73 15.80 -3.46 -1.35
C VAL A 73 14.88 -2.72 -0.38
N ARG A 74 15.35 -1.59 0.17
CA ARG A 74 14.51 -0.69 0.94
C ARG A 74 13.49 -0.02 0.01
N PRO A 75 12.21 0.16 0.43
CA PRO A 75 11.21 0.83 -0.39
C PRO A 75 11.59 2.28 -0.71
N ARG A 76 11.46 2.67 -1.97
CA ARG A 76 11.62 4.04 -2.46
C ARG A 76 10.25 4.64 -2.83
N MET A 77 9.45 4.98 -1.81
CA MET A 77 8.05 5.38 -2.00
C MET A 77 7.86 6.56 -2.96
N MET A 78 8.81 7.50 -3.03
CA MET A 78 8.76 8.62 -3.98
C MET A 78 8.81 8.12 -5.42
N VAL A 79 9.71 7.17 -5.72
CA VAL A 79 9.85 6.56 -7.04
C VAL A 79 8.59 5.78 -7.43
N TYR A 80 8.03 5.01 -6.49
CA TYR A 80 6.80 4.25 -6.74
C TYR A 80 5.60 5.17 -6.97
N LYS A 81 5.45 6.25 -6.21
CA LYS A 81 4.39 7.24 -6.41
C LYS A 81 4.51 7.94 -7.75
N ALA A 82 5.73 8.31 -8.18
CA ALA A 82 5.97 8.90 -9.49
C ALA A 82 5.62 7.93 -10.63
N ALA A 83 6.06 6.67 -10.52
CA ALA A 83 5.73 5.62 -11.48
C ALA A 83 4.21 5.35 -11.55
N SER A 84 3.55 5.24 -10.39
CA SER A 84 2.10 5.11 -10.26
C SER A 84 1.36 6.26 -10.94
N LYS A 85 1.75 7.51 -10.64
CA LYS A 85 1.14 8.70 -11.22
C LYS A 85 1.22 8.68 -12.75
N ARG A 86 2.40 8.40 -13.31
CA ARG A 86 2.58 8.33 -14.77
C ARG A 86 1.72 7.22 -15.40
N VAL A 87 1.68 6.03 -14.79
CA VAL A 87 0.83 4.92 -15.26
C VAL A 87 -0.65 5.32 -15.26
N PHE A 88 -1.16 5.83 -14.15
CA PHE A 88 -2.60 6.12 -14.04
C PHE A 88 -3.04 7.38 -14.81
N GLU A 89 -2.13 8.30 -15.11
CA GLU A 89 -2.37 9.36 -16.10
C GLU A 89 -2.56 8.80 -17.52
N LEU A 90 -1.77 7.78 -17.90
CA LEU A 90 -1.96 7.06 -19.19
C LEU A 90 -3.29 6.31 -19.18
N VAL A 91 -3.58 5.57 -18.14
CA VAL A 91 -4.84 4.81 -17.99
C VAL A 91 -6.05 5.75 -18.08
N ALA A 92 -6.04 6.87 -17.33
CA ALA A 92 -7.15 7.82 -17.34
C ALA A 92 -7.36 8.50 -18.71
N ARG A 93 -6.27 8.81 -19.43
CA ARG A 93 -6.37 9.36 -20.79
C ARG A 93 -6.98 8.39 -21.80
N HIS A 94 -6.76 7.09 -21.60
CA HIS A 94 -7.23 6.05 -22.51
C HIS A 94 -8.62 5.52 -22.15
N ALA A 95 -8.87 5.32 -20.85
CA ALA A 95 -10.11 4.72 -20.35
C ALA A 95 -11.17 5.75 -19.91
N GLY A 96 -10.81 7.03 -19.82
CA GLY A 96 -11.66 8.06 -19.24
C GLY A 96 -11.68 8.00 -17.72
N MET A 97 -12.85 7.77 -17.12
CA MET A 97 -12.98 7.72 -15.67
C MET A 97 -12.36 6.45 -15.09
N ILE A 98 -11.57 6.63 -14.02
CA ILE A 98 -10.95 5.54 -13.27
C ILE A 98 -11.24 5.67 -11.78
N GLU A 99 -11.27 4.54 -11.09
CA GLU A 99 -11.29 4.43 -9.63
C GLU A 99 -9.98 3.81 -9.18
N GLN A 100 -9.00 4.63 -8.85
CA GLN A 100 -7.71 4.16 -8.37
C GLN A 100 -7.84 3.67 -6.92
N LEU A 101 -7.51 2.39 -6.67
CA LEU A 101 -7.62 1.76 -5.36
C LEU A 101 -6.34 1.89 -4.54
N SER A 102 -5.18 1.79 -5.22
CA SER A 102 -3.85 1.82 -4.61
C SER A 102 -2.84 2.46 -5.56
N VAL A 103 -1.55 2.35 -5.26
CA VAL A 103 -0.45 2.82 -6.13
C VAL A 103 -0.28 1.97 -7.39
N ASP A 104 -0.91 0.79 -7.47
CA ASP A 104 -0.70 -0.20 -8.52
C ASP A 104 -1.97 -0.79 -9.12
N GLU A 105 -3.17 -0.43 -8.63
CA GLU A 105 -4.41 -0.97 -9.16
C GLU A 105 -5.54 0.06 -9.28
N ALA A 106 -6.38 -0.12 -10.30
CA ALA A 106 -7.57 0.71 -10.53
C ALA A 106 -8.68 -0.07 -11.25
N PHE A 107 -9.93 0.35 -11.02
CA PHE A 107 -11.05 0.02 -11.89
C PHE A 107 -11.25 1.09 -12.96
N MET A 108 -11.80 0.65 -14.11
CA MET A 108 -12.19 1.50 -15.22
C MET A 108 -13.43 0.92 -15.92
N GLU A 109 -14.20 1.79 -16.55
CA GLU A 109 -15.40 1.44 -17.32
C GLU A 109 -15.42 2.27 -18.60
N PRO A 110 -14.60 1.90 -19.62
CA PRO A 110 -14.50 2.64 -20.87
C PRO A 110 -15.85 2.64 -21.61
N THR A 111 -16.35 3.82 -21.97
CA THR A 111 -17.65 3.97 -22.64
C THR A 111 -17.67 3.30 -24.02
N GLU A 112 -16.54 3.22 -24.69
CA GLU A 112 -16.40 2.58 -25.99
C GLU A 112 -16.58 1.05 -25.96
N LEU A 113 -16.47 0.44 -24.77
CA LEU A 113 -16.70 -0.99 -24.57
C LEU A 113 -18.15 -1.35 -24.23
N ILE A 114 -19.06 -0.40 -24.17
CA ILE A 114 -20.48 -0.67 -23.91
C ILE A 114 -21.07 -1.49 -25.06
N GLY A 115 -21.45 -2.74 -24.76
CA GLY A 115 -21.98 -3.68 -25.76
C GLY A 115 -20.92 -4.39 -26.60
N ALA A 116 -19.63 -4.16 -26.34
CA ALA A 116 -18.53 -4.82 -27.01
C ALA A 116 -18.52 -6.33 -26.77
N THR A 117 -17.99 -7.07 -27.71
CA THR A 117 -17.73 -8.51 -27.62
C THR A 117 -16.50 -8.79 -26.72
N GLU A 118 -16.36 -10.04 -26.26
CA GLU A 118 -15.19 -10.48 -25.48
C GLU A 118 -13.86 -10.22 -26.19
N ASN A 119 -13.82 -10.41 -27.52
CA ASN A 119 -12.61 -10.19 -28.32
C ASN A 119 -12.25 -8.71 -28.39
N GLU A 120 -13.23 -7.83 -28.60
CA GLU A 120 -13.01 -6.38 -28.61
C GLU A 120 -12.50 -5.88 -27.24
N VAL A 121 -13.07 -6.40 -26.13
CA VAL A 121 -12.58 -6.07 -24.78
C VAL A 121 -11.16 -6.57 -24.57
N ARG A 122 -10.83 -7.77 -25.05
CA ARG A 122 -9.47 -8.33 -24.98
C ARG A 122 -8.48 -7.49 -25.78
N GLU A 123 -8.80 -7.15 -27.02
CA GLU A 123 -7.96 -6.34 -27.91
C GLU A 123 -7.71 -4.95 -27.32
N TRP A 124 -8.75 -4.34 -26.74
CA TRP A 124 -8.64 -3.07 -26.04
C TRP A 124 -7.68 -3.16 -24.84
N GLY A 125 -7.84 -4.19 -24.01
CA GLY A 125 -6.97 -4.43 -22.87
C GLY A 125 -5.50 -4.67 -23.26
N GLU A 126 -5.25 -5.43 -24.33
CA GLU A 126 -3.91 -5.64 -24.86
C GLU A 126 -3.30 -4.34 -25.42
N GLY A 127 -4.14 -3.48 -26.04
CA GLY A 127 -3.73 -2.15 -26.52
C GLY A 127 -3.26 -1.27 -25.36
N LEU A 128 -4.03 -1.19 -24.28
CA LEU A 128 -3.68 -0.40 -23.10
C LEU A 128 -2.40 -0.93 -22.41
N ARG A 129 -2.26 -2.24 -22.25
CA ARG A 129 -1.06 -2.86 -21.67
C ARG A 129 0.20 -2.55 -22.49
N ARG A 130 0.10 -2.65 -23.81
CA ARG A 130 1.19 -2.30 -24.72
C ARG A 130 1.59 -0.83 -24.58
N LEU A 131 0.62 0.08 -24.57
CA LEU A 131 0.86 1.51 -24.37
C LEU A 131 1.59 1.78 -23.02
N ILE A 132 1.14 1.17 -21.94
CA ILE A 132 1.79 1.33 -20.63
C ILE A 132 3.24 0.83 -20.67
N ARG A 133 3.47 -0.33 -21.29
CA ARG A 133 4.81 -0.91 -21.42
C ARG A 133 5.74 -0.01 -22.25
N GLU A 134 5.28 0.51 -23.38
CA GLU A 134 6.05 1.38 -24.25
C GLU A 134 6.41 2.70 -23.56
N GLU A 135 5.46 3.32 -22.84
CA GLU A 135 5.63 4.61 -22.22
C GLU A 135 6.38 4.56 -20.86
N THR A 136 6.27 3.47 -20.14
CA THR A 136 6.81 3.38 -18.77
C THR A 136 7.86 2.30 -18.58
N GLY A 137 7.88 1.27 -19.42
CA GLY A 137 8.69 0.06 -19.23
C GLY A 137 8.11 -0.94 -18.25
N LEU A 138 6.92 -0.67 -17.67
CA LEU A 138 6.27 -1.51 -16.66
C LEU A 138 5.20 -2.42 -17.32
N THR A 139 5.01 -3.61 -16.78
CA THR A 139 3.97 -4.56 -17.20
C THR A 139 2.76 -4.49 -16.29
N SER A 140 1.60 -4.83 -16.84
CA SER A 140 0.33 -4.87 -16.12
C SER A 140 -0.53 -6.03 -16.55
N SER A 141 -1.46 -6.44 -15.69
CA SER A 141 -2.46 -7.46 -15.97
C SER A 141 -3.85 -6.85 -15.87
N ILE A 142 -4.71 -7.16 -16.86
CA ILE A 142 -6.07 -6.60 -16.93
C ILE A 142 -7.09 -7.74 -16.87
N GLY A 143 -8.08 -7.57 -15.99
CA GLY A 143 -9.26 -8.42 -15.92
C GLY A 143 -10.51 -7.66 -16.32
N ALA A 144 -11.44 -8.30 -17.00
CA ALA A 144 -12.72 -7.74 -17.36
C ALA A 144 -13.87 -8.66 -16.96
N GLY A 145 -14.99 -8.06 -16.52
CA GLY A 145 -16.22 -8.77 -16.15
C GLY A 145 -17.41 -7.82 -16.06
N SER A 146 -18.57 -8.34 -15.67
CA SER A 146 -19.81 -7.53 -15.58
C SER A 146 -19.82 -6.55 -14.39
N GLY A 147 -18.92 -6.71 -13.43
CA GLY A 147 -18.80 -5.88 -12.24
C GLY A 147 -17.38 -5.89 -11.67
N LYS A 148 -17.12 -5.04 -10.68
CA LYS A 148 -15.80 -4.85 -10.04
C LYS A 148 -15.24 -6.15 -9.48
N GLN A 149 -16.09 -6.97 -8.86
CA GLN A 149 -15.70 -8.24 -8.27
C GLN A 149 -15.08 -9.18 -9.32
N TYR A 150 -15.78 -9.34 -10.44
CA TYR A 150 -15.33 -10.22 -11.52
C TYR A 150 -14.10 -9.69 -12.21
N ALA A 151 -14.04 -8.39 -12.49
CA ALA A 151 -12.88 -7.75 -13.07
C ALA A 151 -11.61 -7.94 -12.21
N LYS A 152 -11.75 -7.79 -10.88
CA LYS A 152 -10.61 -7.95 -9.96
C LYS A 152 -10.14 -9.41 -9.86
N ILE A 153 -11.03 -10.37 -9.84
CA ILE A 153 -10.67 -11.80 -9.88
C ILE A 153 -10.01 -12.13 -11.22
N ALA A 154 -10.58 -11.63 -12.32
CA ALA A 154 -10.06 -11.84 -13.66
C ALA A 154 -8.63 -11.30 -13.83
N SER A 155 -8.33 -10.09 -13.32
CA SER A 155 -6.96 -9.55 -13.37
C SER A 155 -5.96 -10.42 -12.61
N GLY A 156 -6.40 -11.03 -11.50
CA GLY A 156 -5.59 -12.01 -10.77
C GLY A 156 -5.29 -13.28 -11.57
N GLN A 157 -6.20 -13.71 -12.44
CA GLN A 157 -6.00 -14.85 -13.36
C GLN A 157 -5.12 -14.47 -14.57
N ALA A 158 -5.16 -13.19 -14.96
CA ALA A 158 -4.36 -12.68 -16.07
C ALA A 158 -2.86 -12.56 -15.74
N LYS A 159 -2.48 -12.57 -14.46
CA LYS A 159 -1.08 -12.38 -14.03
C LYS A 159 -0.17 -13.56 -14.40
N PRO A 160 1.06 -13.29 -14.84
CA PRO A 160 1.62 -11.98 -15.19
C PRO A 160 1.30 -11.57 -16.63
N ASP A 161 1.28 -10.26 -16.86
CA ASP A 161 1.37 -9.64 -18.18
C ASP A 161 0.33 -10.19 -19.18
N GLY A 162 -0.95 -10.23 -18.75
CA GLY A 162 -2.04 -10.81 -19.54
C GLY A 162 -3.35 -10.03 -19.47
N VAL A 163 -4.30 -10.46 -20.30
CA VAL A 163 -5.70 -10.02 -20.26
C VAL A 163 -6.59 -11.24 -20.06
N PHE A 164 -7.50 -11.18 -19.10
CA PHE A 164 -8.49 -12.22 -18.86
C PHE A 164 -9.89 -11.62 -18.86
N VAL A 165 -10.76 -12.08 -19.78
CA VAL A 165 -12.13 -11.60 -19.91
C VAL A 165 -13.07 -12.68 -19.41
N VAL A 166 -13.97 -12.32 -18.47
CA VAL A 166 -15.03 -13.20 -17.94
C VAL A 166 -16.35 -12.79 -18.55
N PRO A 167 -16.88 -13.55 -19.53
CA PRO A 167 -18.18 -13.27 -20.10
C PRO A 167 -19.30 -13.56 -19.10
N ARG A 168 -20.35 -12.72 -19.12
CA ARG A 168 -21.44 -12.82 -18.13
C ARG A 168 -22.06 -14.21 -18.08
N ALA A 169 -22.19 -14.87 -19.21
CA ALA A 169 -22.76 -16.21 -19.30
C ALA A 169 -21.92 -17.29 -18.58
N ARG A 170 -20.60 -17.02 -18.34
CA ARG A 170 -19.67 -17.97 -17.71
C ARG A 170 -19.19 -17.55 -16.32
N GLU A 171 -19.70 -16.47 -15.77
CA GLU A 171 -19.25 -15.93 -14.47
C GLU A 171 -19.36 -16.97 -13.36
N HIS A 172 -20.52 -17.62 -13.20
CA HIS A 172 -20.73 -18.66 -12.18
C HIS A 172 -19.86 -19.90 -12.43
N GLU A 173 -19.76 -20.36 -13.70
CA GLU A 173 -18.89 -21.48 -14.07
C GLU A 173 -17.44 -21.27 -13.65
N LEU A 174 -16.91 -20.05 -13.86
CA LEU A 174 -15.52 -19.73 -13.62
C LEU A 174 -15.22 -19.37 -12.15
N LEU A 175 -16.18 -18.74 -11.44
CA LEU A 175 -15.93 -18.16 -10.14
C LEU A 175 -16.46 -19.01 -8.97
N ASP A 176 -17.58 -19.69 -9.14
CA ASP A 176 -18.17 -20.52 -8.07
C ASP A 176 -17.19 -21.56 -7.50
N PRO A 177 -16.32 -22.24 -8.30
CA PRO A 177 -15.35 -23.20 -7.78
C PRO A 177 -14.18 -22.59 -7.03
N LEU A 178 -13.97 -21.27 -7.15
CA LEU A 178 -12.82 -20.62 -6.52
C LEU A 178 -12.96 -20.59 -4.99
N PRO A 179 -11.82 -20.67 -4.25
CA PRO A 179 -11.82 -20.48 -2.81
C PRO A 179 -12.54 -19.18 -2.41
N VAL A 180 -13.36 -19.24 -1.35
CA VAL A 180 -14.17 -18.10 -0.89
C VAL A 180 -13.32 -16.85 -0.59
N ARG A 181 -12.06 -17.02 -0.21
CA ARG A 181 -11.09 -15.95 0.00
C ARG A 181 -10.76 -15.15 -1.27
N LYS A 182 -11.06 -15.65 -2.46
CA LYS A 182 -10.91 -14.91 -3.72
C LYS A 182 -11.97 -13.81 -3.89
N LEU A 183 -13.06 -13.89 -3.13
CA LEU A 183 -14.07 -12.83 -3.08
C LEU A 183 -13.48 -11.60 -2.36
N TRP A 184 -13.42 -10.47 -3.05
CA TRP A 184 -12.85 -9.24 -2.51
C TRP A 184 -13.66 -8.76 -1.30
N GLY A 185 -12.99 -8.68 -0.16
CA GLY A 185 -13.58 -8.39 1.15
C GLY A 185 -13.58 -9.60 2.11
N ILE A 186 -13.29 -10.81 1.64
CA ILE A 186 -13.09 -11.96 2.50
C ILE A 186 -11.62 -12.04 2.93
N GLY A 187 -11.33 -11.62 4.15
CA GLY A 187 -10.03 -11.76 4.78
C GLY A 187 -9.89 -13.10 5.56
N PRO A 188 -8.73 -13.37 6.19
CA PRO A 188 -8.48 -14.61 6.92
C PRO A 188 -9.52 -14.92 8.01
N VAL A 189 -9.96 -13.90 8.73
CA VAL A 189 -10.96 -14.06 9.81
C VAL A 189 -12.32 -14.48 9.24
N ALA A 190 -12.80 -13.81 8.18
CA ALA A 190 -14.05 -14.17 7.53
C ALA A 190 -13.97 -15.56 6.88
N GLU A 191 -12.85 -15.88 6.22
CA GLU A 191 -12.58 -17.23 5.67
C GLU A 191 -12.69 -18.30 6.76
N THR A 192 -12.01 -18.10 7.92
CA THR A 192 -12.06 -19.07 9.03
C THR A 192 -13.49 -19.25 9.57
N LYS A 193 -14.27 -18.16 9.69
CA LYS A 193 -15.67 -18.25 10.13
C LYS A 193 -16.51 -19.06 9.14
N LEU A 194 -16.36 -18.83 7.84
CA LEU A 194 -17.07 -19.52 6.77
C LEU A 194 -16.68 -21.01 6.71
N GLN A 195 -15.40 -21.33 6.83
CA GLN A 195 -14.90 -22.71 6.85
C GLN A 195 -15.50 -23.54 8.00
N ARG A 196 -15.73 -22.93 9.18
CA ARG A 196 -16.34 -23.58 10.33
C ARG A 196 -17.78 -24.07 10.06
N ILE A 197 -18.47 -23.45 9.11
CA ILE A 197 -19.82 -23.86 8.68
C ILE A 197 -19.81 -24.60 7.34
N GLY A 198 -18.64 -25.09 6.89
CA GLY A 198 -18.51 -25.91 5.69
C GLY A 198 -18.43 -25.12 4.37
N VAL A 199 -18.28 -23.81 4.39
CA VAL A 199 -18.16 -22.97 3.19
C VAL A 199 -16.68 -22.86 2.81
N ALA A 200 -16.32 -23.44 1.67
CA ALA A 200 -14.96 -23.42 1.13
C ALA A 200 -14.84 -22.56 -0.13
N THR A 201 -15.88 -22.52 -0.96
CA THR A 201 -15.87 -21.86 -2.26
C THR A 201 -16.83 -20.66 -2.31
N ILE A 202 -16.68 -19.84 -3.35
CA ILE A 202 -17.60 -18.71 -3.62
C ILE A 202 -19.03 -19.25 -3.85
N GLY A 203 -19.16 -20.35 -4.60
CA GLY A 203 -20.46 -21.00 -4.86
C GLY A 203 -21.11 -21.56 -3.59
N ASP A 204 -20.33 -22.10 -2.63
CA ASP A 204 -20.87 -22.53 -1.34
C ASP A 204 -21.41 -21.34 -0.55
N PHE A 205 -20.66 -20.22 -0.54
CA PHE A 205 -21.11 -19.00 0.14
C PHE A 205 -22.37 -18.42 -0.50
N ALA A 206 -22.47 -18.42 -1.82
CA ALA A 206 -23.66 -17.94 -2.55
C ALA A 206 -24.93 -18.73 -2.20
N LYS A 207 -24.81 -20.03 -1.86
CA LYS A 207 -25.93 -20.92 -1.51
C LYS A 207 -26.44 -20.77 -0.08
N LEU A 208 -25.72 -20.10 0.80
CA LEU A 208 -26.19 -19.86 2.16
C LEU A 208 -27.52 -19.12 2.19
N SER A 209 -28.31 -19.37 3.22
CA SER A 209 -29.47 -18.54 3.55
C SER A 209 -29.01 -17.20 4.13
N GLY A 210 -29.88 -16.20 4.03
CA GLY A 210 -29.56 -14.91 4.62
C GLY A 210 -29.39 -14.94 6.13
N VAL A 211 -30.05 -15.85 6.86
CA VAL A 211 -29.89 -16.02 8.31
C VAL A 211 -28.50 -16.55 8.65
N GLU A 212 -28.02 -17.55 7.91
CA GLU A 212 -26.65 -18.11 8.10
C GLU A 212 -25.58 -17.05 7.83
N VAL A 213 -25.77 -16.21 6.81
CA VAL A 213 -24.87 -15.09 6.51
C VAL A 213 -24.83 -14.08 7.66
N ASP A 214 -26.01 -13.67 8.16
CA ASP A 214 -26.13 -12.72 9.26
C ASP A 214 -25.45 -13.24 10.53
N MET A 215 -25.65 -14.50 10.85
CA MET A 215 -25.03 -15.14 12.03
C MET A 215 -23.52 -15.28 11.91
N THR A 216 -22.99 -15.45 10.68
CA THR A 216 -21.56 -15.74 10.47
C THR A 216 -20.72 -14.47 10.27
N LEU A 217 -21.19 -13.55 9.43
CA LEU A 217 -20.46 -12.36 8.99
C LEU A 217 -21.15 -11.03 9.33
N GLY A 218 -22.35 -11.08 9.91
CA GLY A 218 -23.16 -9.90 10.23
C GLY A 218 -24.05 -9.43 9.07
N SER A 219 -25.10 -8.69 9.43
CA SER A 219 -26.16 -8.29 8.50
C SER A 219 -25.75 -7.22 7.47
N THR A 220 -24.73 -6.41 7.75
CA THR A 220 -24.31 -5.33 6.84
C THR A 220 -23.29 -5.86 5.84
N VAL A 221 -22.11 -6.21 6.34
CA VAL A 221 -20.97 -6.63 5.51
C VAL A 221 -21.19 -8.01 4.92
N GLY A 222 -21.67 -8.95 5.73
CA GLY A 222 -21.97 -10.31 5.29
C GLY A 222 -22.97 -10.31 4.14
N ARG A 223 -24.05 -9.54 4.25
CA ARG A 223 -25.05 -9.43 3.19
C ARG A 223 -24.50 -8.81 1.91
N ALA A 224 -23.67 -7.76 2.01
CA ALA A 224 -23.03 -7.16 0.85
C ALA A 224 -22.12 -8.16 0.11
N LEU A 225 -21.28 -8.88 0.85
CA LEU A 225 -20.41 -9.92 0.28
C LEU A 225 -21.20 -11.08 -0.33
N TRP A 226 -22.30 -11.45 0.29
CA TRP A 226 -23.18 -12.50 -0.23
C TRP A 226 -23.84 -12.13 -1.56
N GLN A 227 -24.27 -10.86 -1.73
CA GLN A 227 -24.76 -10.37 -3.02
C GLN A 227 -23.66 -10.44 -4.10
N LEU A 228 -22.44 -10.05 -3.75
CA LEU A 228 -21.29 -10.20 -4.66
C LEU A 228 -21.04 -11.66 -5.05
N ALA A 229 -21.13 -12.59 -4.10
CA ALA A 229 -20.98 -14.03 -4.40
C ALA A 229 -22.08 -14.58 -5.31
N LYS A 230 -23.27 -13.96 -5.30
CA LYS A 230 -24.39 -14.26 -6.21
C LYS A 230 -24.29 -13.57 -7.57
N GLY A 231 -23.26 -12.82 -7.82
CA GLY A 231 -23.08 -12.13 -9.09
C GLY A 231 -23.74 -10.75 -9.17
N HIS A 232 -24.24 -10.22 -8.07
CA HIS A 232 -24.84 -8.89 -8.03
C HIS A 232 -23.79 -7.85 -7.63
N ASP A 233 -23.18 -7.19 -8.62
CA ASP A 233 -22.20 -6.13 -8.42
C ASP A 233 -22.43 -4.96 -9.38
N ASP A 234 -23.38 -4.10 -9.00
CA ASP A 234 -23.74 -2.91 -9.78
C ASP A 234 -23.00 -1.65 -9.33
N ARG A 235 -21.96 -1.79 -8.48
CA ARG A 235 -21.17 -0.64 -8.00
C ARG A 235 -20.59 0.13 -9.17
N PRO A 236 -20.84 1.46 -9.28
CA PRO A 236 -20.25 2.27 -10.35
C PRO A 236 -18.73 2.41 -10.17
N VAL A 237 -18.04 2.64 -11.29
CA VAL A 237 -16.64 3.10 -11.26
C VAL A 237 -16.67 4.61 -11.07
N GLU A 238 -16.19 5.08 -9.94
CA GLU A 238 -16.20 6.49 -9.55
C GLU A 238 -14.83 6.87 -8.99
N PRO A 239 -14.42 8.14 -9.14
CA PRO A 239 -13.19 8.62 -8.51
C PRO A 239 -13.22 8.32 -7.00
N ARG A 240 -12.08 7.94 -6.46
CA ARG A 240 -11.97 7.63 -5.03
C ARG A 240 -12.47 8.81 -4.20
N ALA A 241 -13.30 8.52 -3.21
CA ALA A 241 -13.78 9.52 -2.26
C ALA A 241 -12.59 10.15 -1.50
N ILE A 242 -12.76 11.39 -1.12
CA ILE A 242 -11.78 12.12 -0.32
C ILE A 242 -11.47 11.33 0.98
N ALA A 243 -10.21 11.29 1.37
CA ALA A 243 -9.77 10.58 2.57
C ALA A 243 -10.59 11.03 3.80
N LYS A 244 -11.11 10.07 4.56
CA LYS A 244 -11.87 10.33 5.80
C LYS A 244 -10.96 10.46 7.02
N GLN A 245 -9.76 9.90 6.95
CA GLN A 245 -8.74 9.99 7.99
C GLN A 245 -7.33 10.04 7.39
N ILE A 246 -6.41 10.56 8.17
CA ILE A 246 -4.98 10.65 7.87
C ILE A 246 -4.25 10.08 9.07
N SER A 247 -3.30 9.17 8.86
CA SER A 247 -2.59 8.54 9.97
C SER A 247 -1.14 8.23 9.64
N ALA A 248 -0.31 8.05 10.66
CA ALA A 248 1.01 7.46 10.56
C ALA A 248 1.20 6.43 11.67
N GLU A 249 1.74 5.27 11.34
CA GLU A 249 1.97 4.16 12.25
C GLU A 249 3.40 3.64 12.10
N HIS A 250 4.06 3.33 13.23
CA HIS A 250 5.42 2.80 13.24
C HIS A 250 5.49 1.51 14.05
N THR A 251 6.03 0.44 13.43
CA THR A 251 6.39 -0.79 14.11
C THR A 251 7.85 -0.75 14.49
N TYR A 252 8.18 -0.93 15.75
CA TYR A 252 9.53 -0.85 16.28
C TYR A 252 10.22 -2.21 16.24
N SER A 253 11.52 -2.23 15.97
CA SER A 253 12.33 -3.46 15.92
C SER A 253 12.45 -4.15 17.28
N LYS A 254 12.40 -3.37 18.36
CA LYS A 254 12.32 -3.83 19.77
C LYS A 254 11.04 -3.29 20.39
N ASP A 255 10.48 -4.03 21.35
CA ASP A 255 9.32 -3.55 22.09
C ASP A 255 9.69 -2.31 22.92
N LEU A 256 8.78 -1.35 22.95
CA LEU A 256 8.86 -0.16 23.78
C LEU A 256 8.42 -0.54 25.19
N THR A 257 9.27 -0.29 26.18
CA THR A 257 9.06 -0.74 27.56
C THR A 257 9.08 0.37 28.59
N THR A 258 9.39 1.61 28.18
CA THR A 258 9.45 2.76 29.08
C THR A 258 8.46 3.86 28.66
N VAL A 259 8.11 4.73 29.59
CA VAL A 259 7.29 5.93 29.32
C VAL A 259 7.94 6.79 28.24
N ALA A 260 9.25 7.03 28.36
CA ALA A 260 9.99 7.85 27.39
C ALA A 260 9.98 7.27 25.98
N ASP A 261 10.03 5.93 25.83
CA ASP A 261 9.93 5.29 24.52
C ASP A 261 8.56 5.53 23.89
N ILE A 262 7.48 5.41 24.69
CA ILE A 262 6.11 5.64 24.21
C ILE A 262 5.91 7.09 23.81
N ASP A 263 6.36 8.05 24.61
CA ASP A 263 6.24 9.47 24.33
C ASP A 263 6.98 9.84 23.02
N ALA A 264 8.21 9.38 22.87
CA ALA A 264 8.97 9.59 21.63
C ALA A 264 8.30 8.92 20.41
N ALA A 265 7.66 7.77 20.60
CA ALA A 265 6.93 7.07 19.54
C ALA A 265 5.64 7.80 19.16
N ILE A 266 4.91 8.37 20.11
CA ILE A 266 3.72 9.21 19.88
C ILE A 266 4.13 10.46 19.09
N ASP A 267 5.20 11.15 19.53
CA ASP A 267 5.70 12.35 18.83
C ASP A 267 6.06 12.05 17.37
N ARG A 268 6.76 10.96 17.12
CA ARG A 268 7.11 10.53 15.76
C ARG A 268 5.87 10.26 14.92
N ALA A 269 4.91 9.52 15.43
CA ALA A 269 3.67 9.18 14.73
C ALA A 269 2.80 10.42 14.49
N ALA A 270 2.67 11.30 15.49
CA ALA A 270 1.93 12.56 15.40
C ALA A 270 2.53 13.49 14.34
N SER A 271 3.85 13.68 14.35
CA SER A 271 4.55 14.49 13.34
C SER A 271 4.42 13.90 11.94
N GLY A 272 4.46 12.57 11.79
CA GLY A 272 4.22 11.91 10.50
C GLY A 272 2.81 12.12 9.97
N ALA A 273 1.80 11.95 10.83
CA ALA A 273 0.40 12.22 10.49
C ALA A 273 0.16 13.71 10.19
N TYR A 274 0.78 14.60 10.96
CA TYR A 274 0.66 16.04 10.77
C TYR A 274 1.19 16.53 9.43
N ARG A 275 2.36 16.07 9.00
CA ARG A 275 2.89 16.41 7.66
C ARG A 275 1.91 16.02 6.54
N ARG A 276 1.22 14.89 6.69
CA ARG A 276 0.18 14.46 5.73
C ARG A 276 -1.08 15.33 5.82
N LEU A 277 -1.46 15.76 7.02
CA LEU A 277 -2.59 16.68 7.22
C LEU A 277 -2.33 18.03 6.56
N LEU A 278 -1.12 18.57 6.67
CA LEU A 278 -0.72 19.80 5.98
C LEU A 278 -0.83 19.67 4.46
N THR A 279 -0.41 18.53 3.90
CA THR A 279 -0.52 18.25 2.46
C THR A 279 -1.97 18.12 2.02
N ASP A 280 -2.84 17.55 2.86
CA ASP A 280 -4.28 17.42 2.59
C ASP A 280 -5.01 18.79 2.63
N GLY A 281 -4.55 19.71 3.48
CA GLY A 281 -5.04 21.07 3.58
C GLY A 281 -6.29 21.25 4.43
N ARG A 282 -6.83 20.22 5.08
CA ARG A 282 -7.96 20.26 6.01
C ARG A 282 -7.50 20.31 7.47
N GLY A 283 -8.39 20.71 8.38
CA GLY A 283 -8.23 20.54 9.82
C GLY A 283 -8.88 19.24 10.29
N ALA A 284 -8.47 18.73 11.44
CA ALA A 284 -9.01 17.53 12.05
C ALA A 284 -9.73 17.84 13.36
N ARG A 285 -10.85 17.14 13.62
CA ARG A 285 -11.57 17.22 14.90
C ARG A 285 -11.24 16.08 15.83
N THR A 286 -10.86 14.92 15.31
CA THR A 286 -10.66 13.71 16.13
C THR A 286 -9.23 13.23 16.01
N VAL A 287 -8.59 13.01 17.15
CA VAL A 287 -7.29 12.35 17.27
C VAL A 287 -7.51 10.95 17.81
N THR A 288 -6.88 9.96 17.17
CA THR A 288 -6.89 8.56 17.61
C THR A 288 -5.46 8.11 17.85
N LEU A 289 -5.20 7.56 19.03
CA LEU A 289 -3.97 6.84 19.35
C LEU A 289 -4.23 5.34 19.25
N LYS A 290 -3.41 4.65 18.48
CA LYS A 290 -3.42 3.19 18.33
C LYS A 290 -2.15 2.61 18.91
N LEU A 291 -2.29 1.68 19.82
CA LEU A 291 -1.20 0.91 20.40
C LEU A 291 -1.39 -0.57 20.02
N LYS A 292 -0.34 -1.21 19.52
CA LYS A 292 -0.31 -2.66 19.35
C LYS A 292 0.74 -3.24 20.28
N MET A 293 0.33 -4.14 21.16
CA MET A 293 1.19 -4.74 22.18
C MET A 293 2.06 -5.85 21.57
N ALA A 294 3.06 -6.30 22.32
CA ALA A 294 3.94 -7.40 21.92
C ALA A 294 3.17 -8.72 21.66
N ASP A 295 2.08 -8.97 22.37
CA ASP A 295 1.15 -10.09 22.21
C ASP A 295 0.14 -9.93 21.07
N PHE A 296 0.26 -8.86 20.27
CA PHE A 296 -0.60 -8.49 19.13
C PHE A 296 -1.99 -7.96 19.48
N ARG A 297 -2.35 -7.80 20.77
CA ARG A 297 -3.54 -7.03 21.13
C ARG A 297 -3.41 -5.60 20.59
N ILE A 298 -4.53 -5.06 20.13
CA ILE A 298 -4.62 -3.67 19.63
C ILE A 298 -5.55 -2.91 20.56
N GLU A 299 -5.12 -1.74 21.00
CA GLU A 299 -5.93 -0.77 21.72
C GLU A 299 -5.97 0.52 20.91
N SER A 300 -7.18 1.03 20.65
CA SER A 300 -7.38 2.33 19.98
C SER A 300 -8.21 3.22 20.91
N ARG A 301 -7.75 4.44 21.11
CA ARG A 301 -8.43 5.45 21.92
C ARG A 301 -8.54 6.73 21.12
N SER A 302 -9.70 7.36 21.14
CA SER A 302 -9.96 8.60 20.40
C SER A 302 -10.52 9.69 21.28
N GLN A 303 -10.26 10.92 20.88
CA GLN A 303 -10.82 12.12 21.48
C GLN A 303 -11.15 13.14 20.39
N SER A 304 -12.33 13.77 20.51
CA SER A 304 -12.78 14.77 19.55
C SER A 304 -12.78 16.16 20.16
N LEU A 305 -12.37 17.14 19.37
CA LEU A 305 -12.55 18.57 19.64
C LEU A 305 -13.92 19.05 19.16
N LEU A 306 -14.35 20.18 19.64
CA LEU A 306 -15.59 20.84 19.17
C LEU A 306 -15.45 21.45 17.78
N TYR A 307 -14.23 21.71 17.32
CA TYR A 307 -13.88 22.34 16.03
C TYR A 307 -12.73 21.61 15.35
N ALA A 308 -12.58 21.80 14.04
CA ALA A 308 -11.45 21.28 13.29
C ALA A 308 -10.24 22.21 13.43
N THR A 309 -9.07 21.65 13.67
CA THR A 309 -7.80 22.37 13.80
C THR A 309 -6.69 21.71 13.00
N ASP A 310 -5.74 22.51 12.55
CA ASP A 310 -4.45 22.09 11.99
C ASP A 310 -3.28 22.59 12.86
N ASP A 311 -3.56 22.97 14.10
CA ASP A 311 -2.51 23.32 15.07
C ASP A 311 -1.80 22.07 15.59
N GLU A 312 -0.50 21.94 15.24
CA GLU A 312 0.31 20.78 15.59
C GLU A 312 0.39 20.56 17.10
N ALA A 313 0.53 21.63 17.87
CA ALA A 313 0.69 21.53 19.32
C ALA A 313 -0.56 20.95 19.98
N THR A 314 -1.74 21.40 19.55
CA THR A 314 -3.04 20.88 20.03
C THR A 314 -3.22 19.43 19.66
N LEU A 315 -2.99 19.04 18.41
CA LEU A 315 -3.16 17.65 17.94
C LEU A 315 -2.18 16.70 18.63
N ARG A 316 -0.93 17.12 18.84
CA ARG A 316 0.10 16.35 19.55
C ARG A 316 -0.26 16.20 21.04
N ALA A 317 -0.66 17.27 21.72
CA ALA A 317 -1.09 17.23 23.11
C ALA A 317 -2.27 16.26 23.32
N MET A 318 -3.23 16.26 22.37
CA MET A 318 -4.33 15.29 22.40
C MET A 318 -3.86 13.84 22.26
N ALA A 319 -2.89 13.58 21.36
CA ALA A 319 -2.35 12.24 21.21
C ALA A 319 -1.67 11.75 22.51
N HIS A 320 -0.89 12.60 23.17
CA HIS A 320 -0.29 12.29 24.48
C HIS A 320 -1.35 12.07 25.58
N LYS A 321 -2.44 12.84 25.60
CA LYS A 321 -3.53 12.66 26.57
C LYS A 321 -4.20 11.28 26.47
N LEU A 322 -4.16 10.66 25.28
CA LEU A 322 -4.70 9.32 25.05
C LEU A 322 -3.70 8.21 25.39
N ALA A 323 -2.46 8.57 25.78
CA ALA A 323 -1.40 7.60 26.03
C ALA A 323 -1.76 6.58 27.12
N ARG A 324 -1.31 5.36 26.92
CA ARG A 324 -1.22 4.29 27.90
C ARG A 324 0.21 3.76 27.91
N TYR A 325 0.69 3.41 29.06
CA TYR A 325 2.09 3.08 29.25
C TYR A 325 2.29 1.59 29.53
N PRO A 326 3.53 1.07 29.37
CA PRO A 326 3.81 -0.36 29.48
C PRO A 326 3.49 -1.00 30.84
N ASP A 327 3.44 -0.24 31.93
CA ASP A 327 3.00 -0.67 33.25
C ASP A 327 1.51 -1.07 33.30
N GLU A 328 0.69 -0.45 32.42
CA GLU A 328 -0.73 -0.75 32.29
C GLU A 328 -1.02 -1.77 31.16
N THR A 329 -0.29 -1.67 30.04
CA THR A 329 -0.62 -2.37 28.80
C THR A 329 0.27 -3.56 28.52
N GLY A 330 1.44 -3.61 29.15
CA GLY A 330 2.58 -4.43 28.74
C GLY A 330 3.40 -3.79 27.61
N PRO A 331 4.48 -4.45 27.15
CA PRO A 331 5.36 -3.92 26.11
C PRO A 331 4.62 -3.62 24.81
N VAL A 332 4.91 -2.47 24.19
CA VAL A 332 4.26 -1.98 22.96
C VAL A 332 5.15 -2.20 21.75
N ARG A 333 4.58 -2.75 20.71
CA ARG A 333 5.25 -3.09 19.45
C ARG A 333 5.07 -2.04 18.36
N LEU A 334 3.89 -1.38 18.31
CA LEU A 334 3.52 -0.40 17.29
C LEU A 334 2.78 0.75 17.95
N VAL A 335 3.10 1.96 17.52
CA VAL A 335 2.39 3.19 17.89
C VAL A 335 1.91 3.87 16.61
N GLY A 336 0.64 4.29 16.61
CA GLY A 336 0.03 5.03 15.50
C GLY A 336 -0.80 6.20 15.98
N VAL A 337 -0.74 7.31 15.25
CA VAL A 337 -1.61 8.47 15.45
C VAL A 337 -2.41 8.72 14.18
N GLY A 338 -3.72 8.90 14.35
CA GLY A 338 -4.66 9.17 13.27
C GLY A 338 -5.47 10.43 13.53
N PHE A 339 -5.75 11.16 12.47
CA PHE A 339 -6.59 12.35 12.43
C PHE A 339 -7.81 12.09 11.56
N SER A 340 -9.01 12.27 12.10
CA SER A 340 -10.28 12.02 11.41
C SER A 340 -11.29 13.14 11.64
N ASN A 341 -12.49 13.00 11.05
CA ASN A 341 -13.47 14.08 10.99
C ASN A 341 -12.82 15.35 10.40
N LEU A 342 -12.27 15.16 9.18
CA LEU A 342 -11.53 16.20 8.46
C LEU A 342 -12.49 17.20 7.85
N GLU A 343 -12.30 18.50 8.13
CA GLU A 343 -13.13 19.61 7.68
C GLU A 343 -12.29 20.67 6.98
N ALA A 344 -12.84 21.27 5.91
CA ALA A 344 -12.18 22.35 5.18
C ALA A 344 -12.10 23.66 6.00
N ALA A 345 -13.08 23.90 6.87
CA ALA A 345 -13.10 25.03 7.76
C ALA A 345 -12.15 24.83 8.95
N ARG A 346 -11.23 25.75 9.14
CA ARG A 346 -10.27 25.77 10.25
C ARG A 346 -10.65 26.90 11.18
N GLN A 347 -10.77 26.64 12.46
CA GLN A 347 -10.93 27.66 13.47
C GLN A 347 -9.58 27.93 14.13
N ASN A 348 -9.07 29.14 14.01
CA ASN A 348 -7.91 29.57 14.79
C ASN A 348 -8.34 29.68 16.25
N VAL A 349 -7.70 28.91 17.10
CA VAL A 349 -7.96 28.92 18.54
C VAL A 349 -7.34 30.16 19.13
N LEU A 350 -8.18 31.07 19.65
CA LEU A 350 -7.71 32.27 20.34
C LEU A 350 -7.10 31.96 21.71
N PHE A 351 -7.50 30.84 22.33
CA PHE A 351 -7.07 30.42 23.67
C PHE A 351 -6.93 28.89 23.74
N PRO A 352 -5.82 28.31 23.24
CA PRO A 352 -5.60 26.84 23.25
C PRO A 352 -5.63 26.22 24.65
N GLU A 353 -5.31 27.01 25.67
CA GLU A 353 -5.22 26.57 27.07
C GLU A 353 -6.58 26.24 27.70
N LEU A 354 -7.67 26.86 27.20
CA LEU A 354 -9.03 26.62 27.71
C LEU A 354 -9.63 25.32 27.19
N ASP A 355 -9.22 24.85 25.99
CA ASP A 355 -9.75 23.63 25.36
C ASP A 355 -9.18 22.35 25.94
N GLN A 356 -8.08 22.42 26.70
CA GLN A 356 -7.49 21.26 27.36
C GLN A 356 -8.36 20.69 28.50
N GLN A 357 -9.43 21.39 28.90
CA GLN A 357 -10.24 21.03 30.07
C GLN A 357 -11.57 20.34 29.77
N VAL A 358 -12.03 20.30 28.52
CA VAL A 358 -13.38 19.79 28.18
C VAL A 358 -13.31 18.67 27.14
N SER A 359 -13.19 17.44 27.59
CA SER A 359 -13.57 16.28 26.76
C SER A 359 -13.61 15.00 27.60
N THR A 360 -14.71 14.28 27.51
CA THR A 360 -14.86 12.91 27.98
C THR A 360 -14.25 11.96 26.94
N PRO A 361 -13.39 11.03 27.32
CA PRO A 361 -12.88 10.02 26.40
C PRO A 361 -13.99 9.05 26.02
N GLU A 362 -14.29 8.90 24.73
CA GLU A 362 -15.07 7.79 24.23
C GLU A 362 -14.14 6.57 24.09
N VAL A 363 -14.45 5.53 24.83
CA VAL A 363 -13.79 4.23 24.70
C VAL A 363 -14.55 3.45 23.64
N ASP A 364 -14.00 3.36 22.44
CA ASP A 364 -14.51 2.47 21.43
C ASP A 364 -14.06 1.04 21.74
N SER A 365 -15.01 0.22 22.23
CA SER A 365 -14.77 -1.20 22.46
C SER A 365 -14.75 -1.92 21.11
N ASP A 366 -13.64 -2.57 20.84
CA ASP A 366 -13.35 -3.38 19.68
C ASP A 366 -14.52 -4.23 19.18
N TYR A 367 -15.04 -3.88 18.02
CA TYR A 367 -15.53 -4.86 17.08
C TYR A 367 -14.69 -4.76 15.81
N GLU A 368 -13.69 -5.65 15.69
CA GLU A 368 -13.06 -5.97 14.41
C GLU A 368 -14.11 -6.57 13.46
N THR A 369 -14.94 -5.72 12.88
CA THR A 369 -15.62 -6.09 11.65
C THR A 369 -14.58 -6.02 10.54
N GLY A 370 -14.10 -7.20 10.13
CA GLY A 370 -13.01 -7.41 9.18
C GLY A 370 -13.32 -6.99 7.75
N VAL A 371 -13.85 -5.78 7.56
CA VAL A 371 -13.94 -5.13 6.26
C VAL A 371 -13.19 -3.82 6.35
N ARG A 372 -11.89 -3.93 6.48
CA ARG A 372 -11.02 -2.86 6.03
C ARG A 372 -11.07 -2.88 4.50
N ALA A 373 -11.66 -1.85 3.90
CA ALA A 373 -11.13 -1.39 2.62
C ALA A 373 -9.62 -1.27 2.87
N HIS A 374 -8.83 -2.06 2.19
CA HIS A 374 -7.38 -1.99 2.29
C HIS A 374 -6.98 -0.60 1.80
N ASN A 375 -6.86 0.35 2.72
CA ASN A 375 -6.11 1.55 2.50
C ASN A 375 -4.64 1.11 2.42
N HIS A 376 -4.19 0.76 1.23
CA HIS A 376 -2.78 0.51 0.92
C HIS A 376 -1.95 1.81 0.91
N ASP A 377 -2.41 2.84 1.60
CA ASP A 377 -1.59 3.98 1.99
C ASP A 377 -0.90 3.74 3.35
N GLU A 378 -0.83 2.47 3.84
CA GLU A 378 0.15 2.10 4.85
C GLU A 378 1.55 2.25 4.23
N VAL A 379 2.02 3.49 4.22
CA VAL A 379 3.44 3.76 4.07
C VAL A 379 4.09 3.13 5.27
N VAL A 380 4.74 1.99 5.07
CA VAL A 380 5.72 1.46 6.01
C VAL A 380 6.84 2.49 6.01
N GLU A 381 6.74 3.51 6.86
CA GLU A 381 7.86 4.40 7.13
C GLU A 381 8.93 3.53 7.78
N ILE A 382 9.98 3.32 7.02
CA ILE A 382 11.17 2.64 7.49
C ILE A 382 11.80 3.57 8.50
N THR A 383 12.05 3.06 9.71
CA THR A 383 12.88 3.70 10.72
C THR A 383 14.17 4.14 10.06
N GLU A 384 14.50 5.44 10.16
CA GLU A 384 15.82 5.92 9.80
C GLU A 384 16.86 5.15 10.60
N PRO A 385 18.00 4.77 9.98
CA PRO A 385 19.06 4.05 10.69
C PRO A 385 19.55 4.88 11.85
N SER A 386 19.72 4.24 13.02
CA SER A 386 20.44 4.80 14.14
C SER A 386 21.83 5.19 13.69
N VAL A 387 22.22 6.42 13.99
CA VAL A 387 23.55 7.05 13.86
C VAL A 387 24.70 6.09 13.57
N ALA A 388 25.45 6.30 12.47
CA ALA A 388 26.85 6.05 12.23
C ALA A 388 27.27 5.27 10.97
N ALA A 389 26.44 5.06 9.96
CA ALA A 389 26.98 4.74 8.65
C ALA A 389 26.59 5.85 7.68
N GLN A 390 27.56 6.55 7.12
CA GLN A 390 27.36 7.58 6.10
C GLN A 390 26.59 7.02 4.90
N TRP A 391 26.75 5.72 4.61
CA TRP A 391 26.15 5.03 3.47
C TRP A 391 25.44 3.74 3.91
N PHE A 392 24.24 3.48 3.33
CA PHE A 392 23.52 2.22 3.54
C PHE A 392 23.22 1.53 2.21
N ASN A 393 23.11 0.21 2.26
CA ASN A 393 22.78 -0.60 1.07
C ASN A 393 21.50 -0.14 0.40
N THR A 394 21.53 -0.02 -0.92
CA THR A 394 20.45 0.42 -1.80
C THR A 394 20.13 1.92 -1.76
N GLN A 395 20.95 2.73 -1.09
CA GLN A 395 20.86 4.19 -1.14
C GLN A 395 21.22 4.70 -2.53
N ASP A 396 20.43 5.66 -3.03
CA ASP A 396 20.72 6.35 -4.28
C ASP A 396 21.80 7.41 -4.06
N VAL A 397 22.77 7.48 -4.98
CA VAL A 397 23.93 8.36 -4.94
C VAL A 397 24.23 8.94 -6.31
N TRP A 398 25.01 10.01 -6.33
CA TRP A 398 25.47 10.64 -7.55
C TRP A 398 26.97 10.95 -7.48
N HIS A 399 27.65 10.81 -8.60
CA HIS A 399 29.07 11.14 -8.75
C HIS A 399 29.30 11.91 -10.05
N PRO A 400 30.13 12.99 -10.10
CA PRO A 400 30.28 13.83 -11.28
C PRO A 400 30.80 13.10 -12.52
N GLU A 401 31.64 12.06 -12.36
CA GLU A 401 32.19 11.28 -13.47
C GLU A 401 31.24 10.15 -13.91
N TYR A 402 30.50 9.51 -12.97
CA TYR A 402 29.72 8.30 -13.25
C TYR A 402 28.21 8.51 -13.27
N GLY A 403 27.73 9.67 -12.84
CA GLY A 403 26.31 10.00 -12.79
C GLY A 403 25.56 9.34 -11.64
N HIS A 404 24.30 8.99 -11.85
CA HIS A 404 23.42 8.37 -10.85
C HIS A 404 23.76 6.89 -10.65
N GLY A 405 23.74 6.46 -9.39
CA GLY A 405 23.99 5.08 -9.00
C GLY A 405 23.36 4.72 -7.67
N TRP A 406 23.65 3.53 -7.17
CA TRP A 406 23.16 3.05 -5.89
C TRP A 406 24.19 2.22 -5.15
N VAL A 407 24.20 2.32 -3.83
CA VAL A 407 25.14 1.64 -2.94
C VAL A 407 24.84 0.14 -2.89
N GLN A 408 25.80 -0.69 -3.26
CA GLN A 408 25.75 -2.14 -3.14
C GLN A 408 26.21 -2.64 -1.77
N GLY A 409 27.14 -1.94 -1.15
CA GLY A 409 27.69 -2.25 0.16
C GLY A 409 28.58 -1.14 0.66
N ALA A 410 28.62 -0.94 1.98
CA ALA A 410 29.51 0.00 2.64
C ALA A 410 30.08 -0.64 3.92
N GLY A 411 31.34 -0.33 4.23
CA GLY A 411 32.05 -0.80 5.42
C GLY A 411 33.55 -0.79 5.25
N HIS A 412 34.28 -0.82 6.36
CA HIS A 412 35.76 -0.80 6.39
C HIS A 412 36.37 0.40 5.67
N GLY A 413 35.75 1.59 5.75
CA GLY A 413 36.24 2.82 5.13
C GLY A 413 36.01 2.91 3.62
N ILE A 414 35.19 2.03 3.03
CA ILE A 414 34.89 2.03 1.60
C ILE A 414 33.39 1.86 1.33
N VAL A 415 32.95 2.36 0.18
CA VAL A 415 31.60 2.18 -0.35
C VAL A 415 31.67 1.69 -1.80
N SER A 416 30.93 0.63 -2.11
CA SER A 416 30.79 0.11 -3.47
C SER A 416 29.49 0.56 -4.08
N VAL A 417 29.56 1.25 -5.21
CA VAL A 417 28.42 1.86 -5.92
C VAL A 417 28.30 1.24 -7.31
N ARG A 418 27.07 0.96 -7.72
CA ARG A 418 26.73 0.61 -9.10
C ARG A 418 26.03 1.78 -9.76
N PHE A 419 26.61 2.25 -10.87
CA PHE A 419 26.09 3.40 -11.64
C PHE A 419 25.20 2.90 -12.76
N GLU A 420 23.90 3.02 -12.55
CA GLU A 420 22.86 2.63 -13.51
C GLU A 420 21.55 3.33 -13.22
N THR A 421 20.74 3.51 -14.27
CA THR A 421 19.40 4.11 -14.25
C THR A 421 18.47 3.31 -15.18
N ARG A 422 17.25 3.76 -15.34
CA ARG A 422 16.27 3.13 -16.24
C ARG A 422 16.76 2.99 -17.69
N THR A 423 17.50 3.97 -18.20
CA THR A 423 17.91 4.02 -19.63
C THR A 423 19.29 3.40 -19.87
N THR A 424 20.04 3.11 -18.81
CA THR A 424 21.33 2.43 -18.96
C THR A 424 21.14 0.92 -19.14
N GLU A 425 22.18 0.26 -19.66
CA GLU A 425 22.33 -1.19 -19.50
C GLU A 425 22.76 -1.53 -18.08
N ARG A 426 23.17 -2.79 -17.84
CA ARG A 426 23.76 -3.18 -16.56
C ARG A 426 24.98 -2.33 -16.27
N GLY A 427 24.88 -1.51 -15.23
CA GLY A 427 25.87 -0.51 -14.87
C GLY A 427 27.19 -1.09 -14.36
N ILE A 428 28.21 -0.25 -14.34
CA ILE A 428 29.53 -0.58 -13.78
C ILE A 428 29.52 -0.41 -12.26
N THR A 429 30.32 -1.21 -11.57
CA THR A 429 30.58 -1.03 -10.13
C THR A 429 31.91 -0.32 -9.93
N ARG A 430 31.94 0.64 -9.02
CA ARG A 430 33.14 1.35 -8.54
C ARG A 430 33.15 1.33 -7.01
N THR A 431 34.34 1.37 -6.46
CA THR A 431 34.57 1.44 -5.01
C THR A 431 35.29 2.73 -4.70
N PHE A 432 34.78 3.46 -3.72
CA PHE A 432 35.28 4.75 -3.26
C PHE A 432 35.61 4.66 -1.78
N PRO A 433 36.46 5.55 -1.24
CA PRO A 433 36.50 5.84 0.18
C PRO A 433 35.12 6.26 0.66
N ASP A 434 34.75 5.93 1.89
CA ASP A 434 33.39 6.29 2.43
C ASP A 434 33.28 7.80 2.74
N ASP A 435 34.39 8.53 2.77
CA ASP A 435 34.51 9.97 2.92
C ASP A 435 34.79 10.71 1.58
N ASP A 436 34.65 10.05 0.45
CA ASP A 436 34.80 10.66 -0.87
C ASP A 436 33.85 11.85 -1.05
N SER A 437 34.42 13.04 -1.28
CA SER A 437 33.71 14.30 -1.38
C SER A 437 32.85 14.43 -2.66
N ASP A 438 33.18 13.67 -3.72
CA ASP A 438 32.46 13.68 -4.99
C ASP A 438 31.28 12.72 -4.99
N LEU A 439 31.23 11.79 -4.03
CA LEU A 439 30.09 10.90 -3.85
C LEU A 439 29.07 11.51 -2.90
N ILE A 440 27.92 11.88 -3.42
CA ILE A 440 26.83 12.51 -2.65
C ILE A 440 25.55 11.70 -2.70
N ALA A 441 24.66 11.89 -1.72
CA ALA A 441 23.31 11.32 -1.75
C ALA A 441 22.53 11.94 -2.90
N ALA A 442 21.82 11.11 -3.67
CA ALA A 442 21.03 11.54 -4.81
C ALA A 442 19.52 11.44 -4.54
N ASP A 443 18.75 12.28 -5.23
CA ASP A 443 17.30 12.11 -5.29
C ASP A 443 16.98 10.80 -6.04
N PRO A 444 16.28 9.84 -5.41
CA PRO A 444 15.91 8.58 -6.04
C PRO A 444 15.09 8.74 -7.32
N LEU A 445 14.36 9.85 -7.49
CA LEU A 445 13.56 10.15 -8.70
C LEU A 445 14.43 10.23 -9.95
N ASN A 446 15.68 10.66 -9.83
CA ASN A 446 16.62 10.75 -10.95
C ASN A 446 16.87 9.39 -11.61
N SER A 447 16.73 8.28 -10.87
CA SER A 447 16.88 6.93 -11.43
C SER A 447 15.83 6.57 -12.50
N LEU A 448 14.69 7.28 -12.56
CA LEU A 448 13.64 7.10 -13.57
C LEU A 448 13.98 7.73 -14.92
N GLU A 449 14.81 8.78 -14.92
CA GLU A 449 15.14 9.54 -16.14
C GLU A 449 13.90 9.93 -16.96
N TRP A 450 12.89 10.47 -16.30
CA TRP A 450 11.66 10.99 -16.90
C TRP A 450 11.62 12.54 -16.80
N ALA A 451 12.74 13.20 -17.06
CA ALA A 451 12.85 14.66 -16.96
C ALA A 451 11.74 15.39 -17.71
N ASP A 452 11.50 15.03 -18.99
CA ASP A 452 10.44 15.63 -19.84
C ASP A 452 9.03 15.46 -19.24
N TRP A 453 8.79 14.39 -18.47
CA TRP A 453 7.51 14.18 -17.80
C TRP A 453 7.42 14.98 -16.51
N PHE A 454 8.50 15.05 -15.72
CA PHE A 454 8.53 15.85 -14.50
C PHE A 454 8.37 17.35 -14.78
N GLU A 455 8.98 17.89 -15.85
CA GLU A 455 8.84 19.30 -16.25
C GLU A 455 7.39 19.67 -16.58
N LYS A 456 6.57 18.73 -17.05
CA LYS A 456 5.14 18.95 -17.33
C LYS A 456 4.26 18.88 -16.09
N GLN A 457 4.81 18.55 -14.92
CA GLN A 457 4.07 18.46 -13.65
C GLN A 457 4.19 19.75 -12.81
N ILE A 458 5.11 20.65 -13.20
CA ILE A 458 5.30 21.99 -12.62
C ILE A 458 4.38 22.97 -13.31
#